data_eb00d2c46131b85a8195c6d9f9f50883
#
_entry.id   eb00d2c46131b85a8195c6d9f9f50883
#
_cell.length_a   1.000
_cell.length_b   1.000
_cell.length_c   1.000
_cell.angle_alpha   90.00
_cell.angle_beta   90.00
_cell.angle_gamma   90.00
#
_symmetry.space_group_name_H-M   'P 1'
#
loop_
_entity.id
_entity.type
_entity.pdbx_description
1 polymer ?
#
loop_
_entity_poly.entity_id
_entity_poly.type
_entity_poly.pdbx_seq_one_letter_code
_entity_poly.pdbx_strand_id
1 'polypeptide(L)'
;MRWMLDNVPDVRAAADKGTLAFGTVESWLVFKLTGGAAHITDASNASRTLLMGLEDGQFDESLCHLLGVPLAALPGVVDTSGPLAMTAPGLFGRAIAITGLAGDQQAATIGQGCLAPGQTKATYGTGAFVLTCQGAAIPRSTHRLLGTVLTQIEGARTYAIEGSVFVAGSLVQWLRDSLGIVDLAEETEALARSIPDSGGVVIVPALSGLGAPHWQAEARGVIAGLSFASGKAELARAALEAMAHQTHDLATAFAADGAAW
;
A
#
# COMPACT_ATOMS: atom_id res chain seq x y z
N MET A 1 -13.97 -7.66 -3.19
CA MET A 1 -14.91 -8.74 -2.77
C MET A 1 -16.33 -8.47 -3.22
N ARG A 2 -16.97 -7.39 -2.81
CA ARG A 2 -18.38 -7.09 -3.14
C ARG A 2 -18.68 -7.19 -4.64
N TRP A 3 -17.87 -6.55 -5.49
CA TRP A 3 -18.03 -6.62 -6.94
C TRP A 3 -18.04 -8.08 -7.47
N MET A 4 -17.14 -8.92 -6.95
CA MET A 4 -17.09 -10.35 -7.34
C MET A 4 -18.36 -11.10 -6.93
N LEU A 5 -18.87 -10.82 -5.72
CA LEU A 5 -20.11 -11.40 -5.22
C LEU A 5 -21.33 -10.99 -6.09
N ASP A 6 -21.32 -9.77 -6.61
CA ASP A 6 -22.43 -9.24 -7.40
C ASP A 6 -22.36 -9.62 -8.88
N ASN A 7 -21.15 -9.83 -9.43
CA ASN A 7 -20.93 -9.95 -10.87
C ASN A 7 -20.38 -11.32 -11.33
N VAL A 8 -19.96 -12.20 -10.38
CA VAL A 8 -19.43 -13.53 -10.71
C VAL A 8 -20.34 -14.60 -10.12
N PRO A 9 -21.19 -15.26 -10.93
CA PRO A 9 -22.20 -16.21 -10.45
C PRO A 9 -21.64 -17.35 -9.60
N ASP A 10 -20.48 -17.90 -9.97
CA ASP A 10 -19.86 -19.01 -9.24
C ASP A 10 -19.38 -18.56 -7.84
N VAL A 11 -18.90 -17.32 -7.70
CA VAL A 11 -18.51 -16.74 -6.41
C VAL A 11 -19.74 -16.57 -5.51
N ARG A 12 -20.84 -16.07 -6.06
CA ARG A 12 -22.11 -15.97 -5.34
C ARG A 12 -22.61 -17.35 -4.91
N ALA A 13 -22.62 -18.31 -5.81
CA ALA A 13 -23.06 -19.67 -5.50
C ALA A 13 -22.19 -20.36 -4.44
N ALA A 14 -20.88 -20.09 -4.43
CA ALA A 14 -19.99 -20.59 -3.38
C ALA A 14 -20.24 -19.91 -2.04
N ALA A 15 -20.52 -18.60 -2.04
CA ALA A 15 -20.90 -17.87 -0.82
C ALA A 15 -22.20 -18.42 -0.20
N ASP A 16 -23.23 -18.63 -1.03
CA ASP A 16 -24.53 -19.13 -0.58
C ASP A 16 -24.45 -20.57 -0.03
N LYS A 17 -23.47 -21.36 -0.52
CA LYS A 17 -23.17 -22.72 -0.03
C LYS A 17 -22.23 -22.72 1.19
N GLY A 18 -21.67 -21.57 1.60
CA GLY A 18 -20.68 -21.50 2.67
C GLY A 18 -19.33 -22.13 2.33
N THR A 19 -19.01 -22.28 1.03
CA THR A 19 -17.74 -22.87 0.55
C THR A 19 -16.78 -21.84 -0.03
N LEU A 20 -17.18 -20.55 0.00
CA LEU A 20 -16.33 -19.47 -0.48
C LEU A 20 -15.23 -19.17 0.55
N ALA A 21 -14.00 -18.97 0.06
CA ALA A 21 -12.89 -18.41 0.81
C ALA A 21 -12.37 -17.16 0.10
N PHE A 22 -12.35 -16.04 0.80
CA PHE A 22 -11.66 -14.82 0.39
C PHE A 22 -10.34 -14.66 1.15
N GLY A 23 -9.41 -13.93 0.54
CA GLY A 23 -8.18 -13.54 1.18
C GLY A 23 -7.37 -12.60 0.30
N THR A 24 -6.31 -12.06 0.86
CA THR A 24 -5.26 -11.37 0.12
C THR A 24 -4.33 -12.39 -0.54
N VAL A 25 -3.34 -11.88 -1.30
CA VAL A 25 -2.29 -12.75 -1.89
C VAL A 25 -1.60 -13.60 -0.83
N GLU A 26 -1.37 -13.05 0.37
CA GLU A 26 -0.80 -13.77 1.51
C GLU A 26 -1.63 -15.00 1.90
N SER A 27 -2.94 -14.82 2.13
CA SER A 27 -3.84 -15.93 2.48
C SER A 27 -3.85 -17.01 1.41
N TRP A 28 -3.82 -16.61 0.13
CA TRP A 28 -3.74 -17.55 -0.99
C TRP A 28 -2.43 -18.32 -0.98
N LEU A 29 -1.29 -17.66 -0.75
CA LEU A 29 0.00 -18.31 -0.67
C LEU A 29 0.06 -19.32 0.47
N VAL A 30 -0.41 -18.94 1.66
CA VAL A 30 -0.47 -19.86 2.81
C VAL A 30 -1.38 -21.05 2.51
N PHE A 31 -2.57 -20.82 1.96
CA PHE A 31 -3.48 -21.87 1.57
C PHE A 31 -2.83 -22.85 0.59
N LYS A 32 -2.13 -22.37 -0.43
CA LYS A 32 -1.41 -23.21 -1.40
C LYS A 32 -0.22 -23.95 -0.77
N LEU A 33 0.58 -23.26 0.03
CA LEU A 33 1.75 -23.84 0.69
C LEU A 33 1.37 -24.93 1.70
N THR A 34 0.22 -24.81 2.35
CA THR A 34 -0.28 -25.79 3.33
C THR A 34 -1.11 -26.92 2.69
N GLY A 35 -1.31 -26.90 1.37
CA GLY A 35 -2.17 -27.86 0.68
C GLY A 35 -3.65 -27.72 1.05
N GLY A 36 -4.08 -26.51 1.41
CA GLY A 36 -5.45 -26.19 1.81
C GLY A 36 -5.75 -26.36 3.30
N ALA A 37 -4.75 -26.71 4.11
CA ALA A 37 -4.96 -26.96 5.53
C ALA A 37 -5.12 -25.68 6.38
N ALA A 38 -4.61 -24.52 5.90
CA ALA A 38 -4.70 -23.25 6.62
C ALA A 38 -5.26 -22.14 5.71
N HIS A 39 -6.28 -21.45 6.22
CA HIS A 39 -6.83 -20.23 5.62
C HIS A 39 -6.69 -19.10 6.65
N ILE A 40 -5.52 -18.44 6.64
CA ILE A 40 -5.10 -17.44 7.61
C ILE A 40 -4.48 -16.23 6.91
N THR A 41 -4.44 -15.12 7.62
CA THR A 41 -3.74 -13.87 7.28
C THR A 41 -3.16 -13.26 8.55
N ASP A 42 -2.05 -12.52 8.45
CA ASP A 42 -1.57 -11.79 9.62
C ASP A 42 -2.38 -10.49 9.86
N ALA A 43 -2.27 -9.95 11.08
CA ALA A 43 -2.99 -8.73 11.46
C ALA A 43 -2.57 -7.52 10.60
N SER A 44 -1.31 -7.45 10.15
CA SER A 44 -0.85 -6.33 9.32
C SER A 44 -1.52 -6.32 7.95
N ASN A 45 -1.66 -7.48 7.33
CA ASN A 45 -2.34 -7.63 6.04
C ASN A 45 -3.87 -7.51 6.19
N ALA A 46 -4.46 -8.10 7.23
CA ALA A 46 -5.88 -7.98 7.52
C ALA A 46 -6.31 -6.51 7.69
N SER A 47 -5.47 -5.66 8.31
CA SER A 47 -5.74 -4.23 8.48
C SER A 47 -5.84 -3.44 7.16
N ARG A 48 -5.42 -4.03 6.04
CA ARG A 48 -5.52 -3.41 4.70
C ARG A 48 -6.84 -3.69 3.99
N THR A 49 -7.70 -4.51 4.56
CA THR A 49 -8.93 -4.98 3.90
C THR A 49 -10.14 -4.07 4.07
N LEU A 50 -10.07 -3.06 4.96
CA LEU A 50 -11.19 -2.24 5.43
C LEU A 50 -12.27 -3.04 6.19
N LEU A 51 -11.98 -4.29 6.57
CA LEU A 51 -12.91 -5.19 7.26
C LEU A 51 -12.48 -5.50 8.68
N MET A 52 -11.22 -5.15 9.06
CA MET A 52 -10.67 -5.44 10.38
C MET A 52 -10.71 -4.20 11.27
N GLY A 53 -11.20 -4.35 12.51
CA GLY A 53 -11.09 -3.35 13.56
C GLY A 53 -9.63 -3.24 14.05
N LEU A 54 -9.11 -2.02 14.15
CA LEU A 54 -7.75 -1.82 14.68
C LEU A 54 -7.68 -2.05 16.19
N GLU A 55 -8.79 -1.87 16.91
CA GLU A 55 -8.84 -1.98 18.37
C GLU A 55 -8.79 -3.44 18.84
N ASP A 56 -9.57 -4.32 18.22
CA ASP A 56 -9.66 -5.74 18.57
C ASP A 56 -8.77 -6.63 17.71
N GLY A 57 -8.38 -6.17 16.50
CA GLY A 57 -7.55 -6.92 15.57
C GLY A 57 -8.28 -8.10 14.94
N GLN A 58 -9.60 -8.03 14.86
CA GLN A 58 -10.45 -9.05 14.25
C GLN A 58 -11.27 -8.45 13.11
N PHE A 59 -11.78 -9.29 12.24
CA PHE A 59 -12.75 -8.86 11.23
C PHE A 59 -14.04 -8.42 11.93
N ASP A 60 -14.48 -7.21 11.63
CA ASP A 60 -15.66 -6.57 12.21
C ASP A 60 -16.91 -7.00 11.45
N GLU A 61 -17.87 -7.61 12.16
CA GLU A 61 -19.11 -8.11 11.59
C GLU A 61 -19.96 -6.98 10.99
N SER A 62 -19.97 -5.79 11.60
CA SER A 62 -20.73 -4.65 11.11
C SER A 62 -20.16 -4.08 9.82
N LEU A 63 -18.83 -4.01 9.70
CA LEU A 63 -18.14 -3.63 8.45
C LEU A 63 -18.37 -4.68 7.36
N CYS A 64 -18.27 -5.96 7.70
CA CYS A 64 -18.57 -7.06 6.78
C CYS A 64 -20.01 -6.97 6.26
N HIS A 65 -20.96 -6.71 7.13
CA HIS A 65 -22.36 -6.53 6.76
C HIS A 65 -22.55 -5.30 5.86
N LEU A 66 -22.00 -4.15 6.26
CA LEU A 66 -22.07 -2.88 5.49
C LEU A 66 -21.54 -3.05 4.07
N LEU A 67 -20.41 -3.73 3.93
CA LEU A 67 -19.76 -3.97 2.64
C LEU A 67 -20.30 -5.20 1.91
N GLY A 68 -21.24 -5.95 2.52
CA GLY A 68 -21.86 -7.14 1.95
C GLY A 68 -20.87 -8.27 1.71
N VAL A 69 -19.91 -8.46 2.61
CA VAL A 69 -18.90 -9.53 2.58
C VAL A 69 -19.24 -10.57 3.64
N PRO A 70 -19.38 -11.86 3.29
CA PRO A 70 -19.64 -12.91 4.28
C PRO A 70 -18.45 -13.07 5.23
N LEU A 71 -18.64 -12.85 6.53
CA LEU A 71 -17.59 -13.01 7.55
C LEU A 71 -16.97 -14.42 7.50
N ALA A 72 -17.81 -15.45 7.31
CA ALA A 72 -17.38 -16.84 7.24
C ALA A 72 -16.46 -17.17 6.06
N ALA A 73 -16.38 -16.29 5.04
CA ALA A 73 -15.48 -16.43 3.90
C ALA A 73 -14.09 -15.83 4.15
N LEU A 74 -13.88 -15.12 5.27
CA LEU A 74 -12.62 -14.44 5.58
C LEU A 74 -11.65 -15.38 6.31
N PRO A 75 -10.31 -15.19 6.15
CA PRO A 75 -9.31 -16.00 6.83
C PRO A 75 -9.26 -15.72 8.33
N GLY A 76 -8.75 -16.65 9.13
CA GLY A 76 -8.43 -16.37 10.53
C GLY A 76 -7.27 -15.38 10.64
N VAL A 77 -7.41 -14.36 11.50
CA VAL A 77 -6.33 -13.39 11.77
C VAL A 77 -5.35 -13.98 12.77
N VAL A 78 -4.07 -13.97 12.43
CA VAL A 78 -2.97 -14.51 13.25
C VAL A 78 -1.89 -13.45 13.52
N ASP A 79 -0.94 -13.80 14.36
CA ASP A 79 0.25 -12.99 14.60
C ASP A 79 1.14 -12.86 13.35
N THR A 80 1.92 -11.78 13.28
CA THR A 80 2.90 -11.54 12.22
C THR A 80 4.07 -12.54 12.30
N SER A 81 4.39 -13.02 13.51
CA SER A 81 5.49 -13.96 13.75
C SER A 81 5.12 -14.99 14.80
N GLY A 82 5.57 -16.24 14.62
CA GLY A 82 5.31 -17.36 15.51
C GLY A 82 5.13 -18.68 14.75
N PRO A 83 4.68 -19.76 15.41
CA PRO A 83 4.37 -21.02 14.75
C PRO A 83 3.01 -20.96 14.06
N LEU A 84 2.94 -20.38 12.86
CA LEU A 84 1.67 -20.02 12.21
C LEU A 84 1.06 -21.18 11.44
N ALA A 85 1.86 -21.93 10.65
CA ALA A 85 1.41 -23.07 9.85
C ALA A 85 2.58 -23.97 9.44
N MET A 86 2.27 -25.09 8.80
CA MET A 86 3.27 -26.01 8.20
C MET A 86 2.96 -26.21 6.72
N THR A 87 4.00 -26.20 5.89
CA THR A 87 3.82 -26.51 4.47
C THR A 87 3.47 -27.97 4.26
N ALA A 88 2.74 -28.26 3.18
CA ALA A 88 2.48 -29.62 2.76
C ALA A 88 3.81 -30.34 2.41
N PRO A 89 4.08 -31.55 2.95
CA PRO A 89 5.35 -32.24 2.73
C PRO A 89 5.70 -32.48 1.27
N GLY A 90 4.68 -32.67 0.42
CA GLY A 90 4.84 -32.93 -1.02
C GLY A 90 5.46 -31.79 -1.81
N LEU A 91 5.45 -30.56 -1.31
CA LEU A 91 6.00 -29.38 -2.01
C LEU A 91 7.53 -29.33 -1.95
N PHE A 92 8.11 -29.67 -0.80
CA PHE A 92 9.53 -29.50 -0.52
C PHE A 92 10.21 -30.79 -0.04
N GLY A 93 9.54 -31.95 -0.18
CA GLY A 93 10.02 -33.22 0.33
C GLY A 93 9.92 -33.38 1.86
N ARG A 94 9.57 -32.31 2.57
CA ARG A 94 9.32 -32.27 4.02
C ARG A 94 8.40 -31.12 4.38
N ALA A 95 7.79 -31.18 5.54
CA ALA A 95 7.06 -30.05 6.10
C ALA A 95 8.05 -28.97 6.59
N ILE A 96 7.81 -27.73 6.22
CA ILE A 96 8.59 -26.55 6.63
C ILE A 96 7.64 -25.63 7.41
N ALA A 97 8.10 -25.10 8.55
CA ALA A 97 7.32 -24.17 9.33
C ALA A 97 7.19 -22.81 8.62
N ILE A 98 5.98 -22.29 8.57
CA ILE A 98 5.69 -20.90 8.19
C ILE A 98 5.65 -20.13 9.51
N THR A 99 6.65 -19.26 9.71
CA THR A 99 6.87 -18.59 11.00
C THR A 99 6.77 -17.07 10.91
N GLY A 100 6.49 -16.53 9.73
CA GLY A 100 6.30 -15.10 9.52
C GLY A 100 5.37 -14.83 8.35
N LEU A 101 4.44 -13.92 8.55
CA LEU A 101 3.48 -13.37 7.58
C LEU A 101 3.42 -11.87 7.78
N ALA A 102 3.44 -11.08 6.72
CA ALA A 102 3.28 -9.63 6.83
C ALA A 102 2.84 -9.03 5.49
N GLY A 103 2.08 -7.96 5.52
CA GLY A 103 1.84 -7.13 4.35
C GLY A 103 3.17 -6.57 3.81
N ASP A 104 3.28 -6.37 2.49
CA ASP A 104 4.54 -5.98 1.83
C ASP A 104 5.12 -4.66 2.37
N GLN A 105 4.28 -3.66 2.62
CA GLN A 105 4.70 -2.38 3.17
C GLN A 105 5.15 -2.50 4.63
N GLN A 106 4.46 -3.31 5.41
CA GLN A 106 4.82 -3.61 6.80
C GLN A 106 6.12 -4.43 6.85
N ALA A 107 6.24 -5.46 6.02
CA ALA A 107 7.47 -6.25 5.90
C ALA A 107 8.67 -5.37 5.53
N ALA A 108 8.50 -4.44 4.59
CA ALA A 108 9.55 -3.48 4.24
C ALA A 108 9.89 -2.54 5.40
N THR A 109 8.91 -2.10 6.19
CA THR A 109 9.11 -1.24 7.37
C THR A 109 9.90 -1.99 8.46
N ILE A 110 9.56 -3.26 8.69
CA ILE A 110 10.30 -4.16 9.58
C ILE A 110 11.73 -4.37 9.07
N GLY A 111 11.88 -4.67 7.78
CA GLY A 111 13.18 -4.92 7.15
C GLY A 111 14.13 -3.70 7.17
N GLN A 112 13.59 -2.49 7.20
CA GLN A 112 14.34 -1.23 7.37
C GLN A 112 14.61 -0.91 8.85
N GLY A 113 14.13 -1.73 9.80
CA GLY A 113 14.33 -1.50 11.22
C GLY A 113 13.48 -0.37 11.81
N CYS A 114 12.43 0.09 11.12
CA CYS A 114 11.56 1.17 11.57
C CYS A 114 10.49 0.66 12.55
N LEU A 115 10.91 0.24 13.75
CA LEU A 115 10.07 -0.43 14.74
C LEU A 115 9.76 0.43 15.98
N ALA A 116 10.50 1.51 16.21
CA ALA A 116 10.23 2.41 17.31
C ALA A 116 9.34 3.59 16.89
N PRO A 117 8.52 4.15 17.82
CA PRO A 117 7.69 5.32 17.51
C PRO A 117 8.47 6.46 16.88
N GLY A 118 7.93 7.04 15.80
CA GLY A 118 8.55 8.10 15.00
C GLY A 118 9.53 7.63 13.93
N GLN A 119 9.95 6.36 13.95
CA GLN A 119 10.76 5.82 12.84
C GLN A 119 9.92 5.64 11.60
N THR A 120 10.44 6.12 10.48
CA THR A 120 9.71 6.22 9.22
C THR A 120 10.45 5.52 8.10
N LYS A 121 9.71 4.77 7.31
CA LYS A 121 10.16 4.13 6.07
C LYS A 121 9.42 4.76 4.90
N ALA A 122 10.14 5.11 3.85
CA ALA A 122 9.56 5.52 2.58
C ALA A 122 9.99 4.58 1.47
N THR A 123 9.04 4.14 0.66
CA THR A 123 9.29 3.36 -0.56
C THR A 123 8.87 4.18 -1.76
N TYR A 124 9.79 4.42 -2.68
CA TYR A 124 9.51 5.02 -3.98
C TYR A 124 9.65 3.95 -5.06
N GLY A 125 8.51 3.51 -5.58
CA GLY A 125 8.40 2.59 -6.70
C GLY A 125 7.47 3.16 -7.76
N THR A 126 6.52 2.40 -8.26
CA THR A 126 5.43 2.87 -9.14
C THR A 126 4.69 4.06 -8.50
N GLY A 127 4.26 3.87 -7.25
CA GLY A 127 3.82 4.94 -6.34
C GLY A 127 4.83 5.17 -5.23
N ALA A 128 4.48 5.97 -4.23
CA ALA A 128 5.26 6.15 -3.01
C ALA A 128 4.40 5.85 -1.79
N PHE A 129 5.00 5.11 -0.82
CA PHE A 129 4.34 4.69 0.41
C PHE A 129 5.23 5.03 1.60
N VAL A 130 4.71 5.87 2.48
CA VAL A 130 5.40 6.31 3.67
C VAL A 130 4.68 5.77 4.88
N LEU A 131 5.40 5.05 5.75
CA LEU A 131 4.87 4.50 7.00
C LEU A 131 5.72 4.99 8.17
N THR A 132 5.05 5.52 9.20
CA THR A 132 5.67 5.91 10.46
C THR A 132 5.13 5.05 11.59
N CYS A 133 6.01 4.38 12.30
CA CYS A 133 5.67 3.59 13.49
C CYS A 133 5.06 4.48 14.58
N GLN A 134 3.94 4.04 15.15
CA GLN A 134 3.21 4.73 16.23
C GLN A 134 3.30 3.98 17.57
N GLY A 135 4.05 2.87 17.63
CA GLY A 135 4.10 2.01 18.81
C GLY A 135 2.74 1.39 19.12
N ALA A 136 2.36 1.32 20.38
CA ALA A 136 1.09 0.71 20.82
C ALA A 136 -0.12 1.65 20.67
N ALA A 137 0.07 2.91 20.27
CA ALA A 137 -1.02 3.85 20.08
C ALA A 137 -1.72 3.64 18.75
N ILE A 138 -3.04 3.45 18.78
CA ILE A 138 -3.87 3.34 17.57
C ILE A 138 -3.90 4.70 16.88
N PRO A 139 -3.40 4.83 15.64
CA PRO A 139 -3.37 6.10 14.93
C PRO A 139 -4.79 6.54 14.53
N ARG A 140 -5.10 7.80 14.81
CA ARG A 140 -6.34 8.45 14.41
C ARG A 140 -6.00 9.70 13.61
N SER A 141 -5.93 9.55 12.28
CA SER A 141 -5.64 10.67 11.40
C SER A 141 -6.85 11.57 11.23
N THR A 142 -6.62 12.88 11.33
CA THR A 142 -7.57 13.94 10.93
C THR A 142 -7.17 14.58 9.60
N HIS A 143 -6.00 14.20 9.04
CA HIS A 143 -5.43 14.72 7.80
C HIS A 143 -5.38 13.65 6.69
N ARG A 144 -6.35 12.70 6.72
CA ARG A 144 -6.57 11.72 5.67
C ARG A 144 -5.40 10.74 5.43
N LEU A 145 -4.62 10.46 6.47
CA LEU A 145 -3.67 9.36 6.48
C LEU A 145 -4.36 8.08 6.94
N LEU A 146 -3.76 6.93 6.67
CA LEU A 146 -4.33 5.62 6.98
C LEU A 146 -3.68 5.03 8.23
N GLY A 147 -4.49 4.59 9.20
CA GLY A 147 -4.02 3.74 10.29
C GLY A 147 -3.90 2.29 9.83
N THR A 148 -2.86 1.60 10.29
CA THR A 148 -2.62 0.18 9.99
C THR A 148 -1.96 -0.51 11.16
N VAL A 149 -2.11 -1.84 11.27
CA VAL A 149 -1.26 -2.65 12.15
C VAL A 149 0.10 -2.79 11.46
N LEU A 150 1.19 -2.50 12.17
CA LEU A 150 2.55 -2.75 11.69
C LEU A 150 2.96 -4.20 11.97
N THR A 151 2.77 -4.66 13.20
CA THR A 151 3.00 -6.06 13.62
C THR A 151 2.00 -6.44 14.69
N GLN A 152 1.72 -7.75 14.80
CA GLN A 152 1.11 -8.36 15.98
C GLN A 152 1.98 -9.53 16.42
N ILE A 153 2.41 -9.55 17.68
CA ILE A 153 3.25 -10.61 18.24
C ILE A 153 2.68 -10.97 19.62
N GLU A 154 2.36 -12.24 19.83
CA GLU A 154 1.72 -12.73 21.06
C GLU A 154 0.45 -11.91 21.41
N GLY A 155 -0.31 -11.54 20.38
CA GLY A 155 -1.51 -10.72 20.50
C GLY A 155 -1.27 -9.21 20.76
N ALA A 156 -0.03 -8.79 21.05
CA ALA A 156 0.32 -7.38 21.22
C ALA A 156 0.56 -6.71 19.87
N ARG A 157 -0.13 -5.59 19.62
CA ARG A 157 -0.05 -4.86 18.35
C ARG A 157 0.82 -3.63 18.42
N THR A 158 1.63 -3.46 17.40
CA THR A 158 2.30 -2.20 17.06
C THR A 158 1.60 -1.63 15.83
N TYR A 159 1.36 -0.33 15.83
CA TYR A 159 0.64 0.36 14.77
C TYR A 159 1.56 1.27 13.96
N ALA A 160 1.12 1.61 12.76
CA ALA A 160 1.72 2.64 11.94
C ALA A 160 0.66 3.54 11.32
N ILE A 161 1.06 4.75 10.97
CA ILE A 161 0.29 5.65 10.12
C ILE A 161 0.92 5.68 8.74
N GLU A 162 0.10 5.69 7.69
CA GLU A 162 0.54 5.57 6.30
C GLU A 162 -0.01 6.69 5.43
N GLY A 163 0.86 7.22 4.56
CA GLY A 163 0.49 8.04 3.43
C GLY A 163 0.87 7.37 2.10
N SER A 164 -0.06 7.34 1.15
CA SER A 164 0.10 6.68 -0.15
C SER A 164 -0.01 7.69 -1.28
N VAL A 165 1.00 7.76 -2.13
CA VAL A 165 1.03 8.51 -3.40
C VAL A 165 0.92 7.52 -4.54
N PHE A 166 -0.06 7.69 -5.44
CA PHE A 166 -0.34 6.69 -6.49
C PHE A 166 0.65 6.73 -7.64
N VAL A 167 1.22 7.89 -7.93
CA VAL A 167 2.10 8.11 -9.08
C VAL A 167 3.42 8.72 -8.62
N ALA A 168 4.48 7.93 -8.63
CA ALA A 168 5.86 8.36 -8.37
C ALA A 168 6.76 7.93 -9.53
N GLY A 169 7.48 6.83 -9.43
CA GLY A 169 8.34 6.32 -10.51
C GLY A 169 7.58 6.01 -11.80
N SER A 170 6.28 5.70 -11.72
CA SER A 170 5.44 5.54 -12.91
C SER A 170 5.31 6.82 -13.75
N LEU A 171 5.52 8.01 -13.17
CA LEU A 171 5.59 9.26 -13.94
C LEU A 171 6.80 9.26 -14.88
N VAL A 172 7.95 8.79 -14.40
CA VAL A 172 9.16 8.65 -15.23
C VAL A 172 8.96 7.60 -16.32
N GLN A 173 8.32 6.48 -15.97
CA GLN A 173 7.96 5.46 -16.97
C GLN A 173 7.02 6.03 -18.04
N TRP A 174 6.04 6.84 -17.64
CA TRP A 174 5.13 7.49 -18.58
C TRP A 174 5.86 8.50 -19.51
N LEU A 175 6.83 9.28 -19.00
CA LEU A 175 7.68 10.14 -19.82
C LEU A 175 8.47 9.34 -20.86
N ARG A 176 8.95 8.14 -20.50
CA ARG A 176 9.68 7.23 -21.38
C ARG A 176 8.75 6.53 -22.37
N ASP A 177 7.78 5.77 -21.85
CA ASP A 177 7.05 4.77 -22.63
C ASP A 177 5.89 5.39 -23.46
N SER A 178 5.30 6.47 -22.97
CA SER A 178 4.15 7.09 -23.62
C SER A 178 4.50 8.37 -24.37
N LEU A 179 5.39 9.20 -23.82
CA LEU A 179 5.75 10.49 -24.43
C LEU A 179 7.06 10.43 -25.25
N GLY A 180 7.90 9.42 -25.04
CA GLY A 180 9.20 9.30 -25.72
C GLY A 180 10.14 10.48 -25.44
N ILE A 181 10.04 11.09 -24.25
CA ILE A 181 10.87 12.23 -23.84
C ILE A 181 12.29 11.77 -23.51
N VAL A 182 12.41 10.59 -22.89
CA VAL A 182 13.67 9.92 -22.56
C VAL A 182 13.62 8.48 -23.04
N ASP A 183 14.78 7.89 -23.32
CA ASP A 183 14.90 6.47 -23.69
C ASP A 183 15.14 5.59 -22.44
N LEU A 184 15.85 6.13 -21.45
CA LEU A 184 16.15 5.49 -20.17
C LEU A 184 15.68 6.37 -19.01
N ALA A 185 15.22 5.74 -17.92
CA ALA A 185 14.74 6.45 -16.73
C ALA A 185 15.84 7.34 -16.10
N GLU A 186 17.09 6.88 -16.14
CA GLU A 186 18.25 7.56 -15.57
C GLU A 186 18.57 8.89 -16.27
N GLU A 187 18.15 9.06 -17.53
CA GLU A 187 18.36 10.31 -18.28
C GLU A 187 17.62 11.49 -17.66
N THR A 188 16.53 11.23 -16.91
CA THR A 188 15.76 12.29 -16.25
C THR A 188 16.61 13.08 -15.25
N GLU A 189 17.53 12.43 -14.53
CA GLU A 189 18.42 13.12 -13.59
C GLU A 189 19.38 14.05 -14.35
N ALA A 190 20.01 13.58 -15.42
CA ALA A 190 20.95 14.37 -16.20
C ALA A 190 20.26 15.59 -16.84
N LEU A 191 19.07 15.39 -17.40
CA LEU A 191 18.24 16.47 -17.95
C LEU A 191 17.87 17.50 -16.89
N ALA A 192 17.35 17.05 -15.75
CA ALA A 192 16.94 17.93 -14.66
C ALA A 192 18.11 18.74 -14.07
N ARG A 193 19.32 18.15 -14.02
CA ARG A 193 20.54 18.83 -13.54
C ARG A 193 21.14 19.80 -14.56
N SER A 194 20.77 19.70 -15.83
CA SER A 194 21.28 20.58 -16.89
C SER A 194 20.70 22.00 -16.87
N ILE A 195 19.61 22.19 -16.10
CA ILE A 195 18.89 23.46 -15.97
C ILE A 195 18.71 23.85 -14.50
N PRO A 196 18.61 25.16 -14.18
CA PRO A 196 18.51 25.63 -12.79
C PRO A 196 17.13 25.30 -12.15
N ASP A 197 16.07 25.30 -12.94
CA ASP A 197 14.68 25.07 -12.51
C ASP A 197 13.83 24.54 -13.67
N SER A 198 12.55 24.29 -13.45
CA SER A 198 11.62 23.76 -14.46
C SER A 198 11.14 24.82 -15.47
N GLY A 199 11.66 26.06 -15.44
CA GLY A 199 11.24 27.15 -16.34
C GLY A 199 9.76 27.53 -16.16
N GLY A 200 9.19 27.28 -14.99
CA GLY A 200 7.77 27.52 -14.69
C GLY A 200 6.84 26.37 -15.11
N VAL A 201 7.37 25.27 -15.65
CA VAL A 201 6.58 24.08 -15.93
C VAL A 201 6.23 23.36 -14.63
N VAL A 202 4.97 23.04 -14.44
CA VAL A 202 4.45 22.29 -13.28
C VAL A 202 3.68 21.07 -13.77
N ILE A 203 3.90 19.93 -13.13
CA ILE A 203 3.15 18.70 -13.39
C ILE A 203 2.36 18.30 -12.15
N VAL A 204 1.04 18.13 -12.32
CA VAL A 204 0.20 17.42 -11.35
C VAL A 204 0.07 15.98 -11.84
N PRO A 205 0.71 15.00 -11.18
CA PRO A 205 0.86 13.65 -11.73
C PRO A 205 -0.33 12.75 -11.37
N ALA A 206 -1.56 13.25 -11.55
CA ALA A 206 -2.80 12.51 -11.23
C ALA A 206 -3.19 11.54 -12.35
N LEU A 207 -2.23 10.77 -12.91
CA LEU A 207 -2.49 9.83 -14.01
C LEU A 207 -3.47 8.72 -13.63
N SER A 208 -3.51 8.34 -12.35
CA SER A 208 -4.46 7.39 -11.75
C SER A 208 -5.21 7.99 -10.57
N GLY A 209 -5.46 9.30 -10.59
CA GLY A 209 -5.99 10.06 -9.46
C GLY A 209 -4.89 10.50 -8.48
N LEU A 210 -5.31 11.18 -7.41
CA LEU A 210 -4.44 11.60 -6.31
C LEU A 210 -4.72 10.75 -5.06
N GLY A 211 -3.66 10.24 -4.43
CA GLY A 211 -3.71 9.54 -3.16
C GLY A 211 -3.76 10.49 -1.97
N ALA A 212 -3.19 10.05 -0.83
CA ALA A 212 -3.12 10.85 0.38
C ALA A 212 -2.33 12.16 0.17
N PRO A 213 -2.71 13.25 0.83
CA PRO A 213 -3.89 13.44 1.67
C PRO A 213 -5.15 13.82 0.89
N HIS A 214 -5.08 13.93 -0.43
CA HIS A 214 -6.14 14.50 -1.28
C HIS A 214 -7.31 13.54 -1.51
N TRP A 215 -7.01 12.26 -1.82
CA TRP A 215 -7.99 11.20 -2.14
C TRP A 215 -8.99 11.61 -3.24
N GLN A 216 -8.43 12.09 -4.37
CA GLN A 216 -9.19 12.52 -5.55
C GLN A 216 -9.04 11.48 -6.68
N ALA A 217 -9.86 10.44 -6.65
CA ALA A 217 -9.80 9.34 -7.63
C ALA A 217 -10.06 9.80 -9.07
N GLU A 218 -10.91 10.82 -9.23
CA GLU A 218 -11.31 11.35 -10.54
C GLU A 218 -10.37 12.46 -11.06
N ALA A 219 -9.38 12.89 -10.26
CA ALA A 219 -8.36 13.83 -10.73
C ALA A 219 -7.58 13.22 -11.90
N ARG A 220 -7.16 14.07 -12.82
CA ARG A 220 -6.33 13.68 -13.97
C ARG A 220 -5.07 14.53 -14.03
N GLY A 221 -4.02 13.97 -14.64
CA GLY A 221 -2.74 14.65 -14.80
C GLY A 221 -2.87 15.96 -15.55
N VAL A 222 -2.09 16.96 -15.14
CA VAL A 222 -2.00 18.28 -15.77
C VAL A 222 -0.55 18.65 -15.95
N ILE A 223 -0.22 19.22 -17.11
CA ILE A 223 1.05 19.93 -17.35
C ILE A 223 0.67 21.40 -17.61
N ALA A 224 1.23 22.31 -16.83
CA ALA A 224 0.97 23.75 -16.94
C ALA A 224 2.29 24.53 -17.05
N GLY A 225 2.19 25.82 -17.46
CA GLY A 225 3.34 26.70 -17.53
C GLY A 225 4.25 26.49 -18.76
N LEU A 226 3.78 25.79 -19.79
CA LEU A 226 4.54 25.55 -21.02
C LEU A 226 4.76 26.85 -21.82
N SER A 227 5.95 27.01 -22.36
CA SER A 227 6.34 28.05 -23.30
C SER A 227 7.12 27.46 -24.48
N PHE A 228 7.49 28.25 -25.46
CA PHE A 228 8.37 27.81 -26.55
C PHE A 228 9.77 27.38 -26.07
N ALA A 229 10.19 27.81 -24.88
CA ALA A 229 11.46 27.41 -24.27
C ALA A 229 11.34 26.06 -23.51
N SER A 230 10.15 25.54 -23.29
CA SER A 230 9.94 24.31 -22.55
C SER A 230 10.28 23.10 -23.42
N GLY A 231 11.28 22.33 -23.04
CA GLY A 231 11.73 21.13 -23.72
C GLY A 231 11.77 19.90 -22.80
N LYS A 232 12.58 18.91 -23.20
CA LYS A 232 12.74 17.65 -22.46
C LYS A 232 13.28 17.87 -21.05
N ALA A 233 14.19 18.83 -20.86
CA ALA A 233 14.82 19.11 -19.57
C ALA A 233 13.81 19.68 -18.58
N GLU A 234 13.00 20.66 -18.99
CA GLU A 234 11.96 21.27 -18.16
C GLU A 234 10.89 20.26 -17.76
N LEU A 235 10.46 19.38 -18.69
CA LEU A 235 9.51 18.32 -18.40
C LEU A 235 10.06 17.26 -17.44
N ALA A 236 11.32 16.83 -17.64
CA ALA A 236 11.98 15.89 -16.75
C ALA A 236 12.15 16.49 -15.33
N ARG A 237 12.57 17.75 -15.27
CA ARG A 237 12.70 18.49 -14.00
C ARG A 237 11.36 18.62 -13.28
N ALA A 238 10.31 19.07 -13.96
CA ALA A 238 8.98 19.23 -13.41
C ALA A 238 8.39 17.89 -12.93
N ALA A 239 8.71 16.77 -13.59
CA ALA A 239 8.28 15.44 -13.14
C ALA A 239 8.94 15.02 -11.82
N LEU A 240 10.24 15.28 -11.66
CA LEU A 240 10.95 15.00 -10.39
C LEU A 240 10.45 15.93 -9.27
N GLU A 241 10.23 17.20 -9.57
CA GLU A 241 9.66 18.18 -8.62
C GLU A 241 8.23 17.80 -8.21
N ALA A 242 7.41 17.27 -9.12
CA ALA A 242 6.06 16.79 -8.80
C ALA A 242 6.07 15.67 -7.74
N MET A 243 7.05 14.75 -7.77
CA MET A 243 7.20 13.74 -6.73
C MET A 243 7.60 14.35 -5.39
N ALA A 244 8.50 15.35 -5.40
CA ALA A 244 8.91 16.09 -4.21
C ALA A 244 7.72 16.86 -3.59
N HIS A 245 6.89 17.50 -4.41
CA HIS A 245 5.69 18.21 -3.94
C HIS A 245 4.68 17.26 -3.28
N GLN A 246 4.39 16.11 -3.88
CA GLN A 246 3.52 15.11 -3.26
C GLN A 246 4.09 14.58 -1.94
N THR A 247 5.41 14.38 -1.87
CA THR A 247 6.09 13.98 -0.62
C THR A 247 5.98 15.06 0.44
N HIS A 248 6.11 16.34 0.05
CA HIS A 248 5.90 17.47 0.96
C HIS A 248 4.46 17.55 1.49
N ASP A 249 3.46 17.28 0.64
CA ASP A 249 2.06 17.22 1.07
C ASP A 249 1.85 16.12 2.12
N LEU A 250 2.45 14.93 1.91
CA LEU A 250 2.44 13.87 2.92
C LEU A 250 3.13 14.32 4.20
N ALA A 251 4.35 14.87 4.14
CA ALA A 251 5.10 15.33 5.30
C ALA A 251 4.29 16.34 6.12
N THR A 252 3.59 17.26 5.43
CA THR A 252 2.71 18.24 6.06
C THR A 252 1.54 17.56 6.79
N ALA A 253 0.89 16.58 6.16
CA ALA A 253 -0.21 15.83 6.77
C ALA A 253 0.27 14.99 7.98
N PHE A 254 1.42 14.34 7.89
CA PHE A 254 2.03 13.60 9.00
C PHE A 254 2.36 14.52 10.19
N ALA A 255 2.96 15.67 9.92
CA ALA A 255 3.28 16.66 10.96
C ALA A 255 2.02 17.18 11.65
N ALA A 256 0.95 17.45 10.90
CA ALA A 256 -0.33 17.91 11.41
C ALA A 256 -1.04 16.85 12.28
N ASP A 257 -0.84 15.56 12.01
CA ASP A 257 -1.31 14.45 12.86
C ASP A 257 -0.34 14.11 14.01
N GLY A 258 0.74 14.87 14.19
CA GLY A 258 1.73 14.65 15.25
C GLY A 258 2.65 13.45 15.00
N ALA A 259 2.72 12.98 13.78
CA ALA A 259 3.52 11.82 13.33
C ALA A 259 4.66 12.26 12.38
N ALA A 260 5.24 13.42 12.61
CA ALA A 260 6.34 13.95 11.78
C ALA A 260 7.55 12.99 11.77
N TRP A 261 8.19 12.89 10.63
CA TRP A 261 9.43 12.12 10.44
C TRP A 261 10.65 13.03 10.34
#